data_5384f805cd25a6b11772b90bb47fae2d
#
_entry.id   5384f805cd25a6b11772b90bb47fae2d
#
_cell.length_a   1.000
_cell.length_b   1.000
_cell.length_c   1.000
_cell.angle_alpha   90.00
_cell.angle_beta   90.00
_cell.angle_gamma   90.00
#
_symmetry.space_group_name_H-M   'P 1'
#
loop_
_entity.id
_entity.type
_entity.pdbx_description
1 polymer ?
#
loop_
_entity_poly.entity_id
_entity_poly.type
_entity_poly.pdbx_seq_one_letter_code
_entity_poly.pdbx_strand_id
1 'polypeptide(L)'
;DSHGIPFCAGCGVVCKNGQVQTKGPFLIGKDCDEILFFIDIQTFKCDCKNIDKKQYNKLIQKNTWTSSCKNKLQKIKDKFNNSNDFSNIVQKIYDSHVDEYKSFYNRLQFELNPAEQESELSTPELLQNVNKNNALLVQQYYNFCRYLLLSSSRKPGILPATLQGIWNCYMDPPWGSKYTININLQMNYWAACMCNMAET
;
A
#
# COMPACT_ATOMS: atom_id res chain seq x y z
N ASP A 1 -28.75 6.61 3.82
CA ASP A 1 -28.51 5.29 4.42
C ASP A 1 -27.32 4.59 3.76
N SER A 2 -26.14 5.19 3.86
CA SER A 2 -24.92 4.55 3.38
C SER A 2 -24.49 3.47 4.37
N HIS A 3 -24.65 2.22 4.00
CA HIS A 3 -24.11 1.09 4.74
C HIS A 3 -22.62 0.90 4.35
N GLY A 4 -21.83 1.98 4.52
CA GLY A 4 -20.38 1.92 4.27
C GLY A 4 -19.66 1.00 5.25
N ILE A 5 -18.51 0.48 4.86
CA ILE A 5 -17.64 -0.29 5.74
C ILE A 5 -16.92 0.70 6.68
N PRO A 6 -17.12 0.63 8.01
CA PRO A 6 -16.39 1.47 8.94
C PRO A 6 -14.88 1.20 8.87
N PHE A 7 -14.10 2.24 8.97
CA PHE A 7 -12.64 2.15 8.99
C PHE A 7 -12.03 3.09 10.03
N CYS A 8 -10.79 2.84 10.36
CA CYS A 8 -9.95 3.73 11.15
C CYS A 8 -8.59 3.86 10.46
N ALA A 9 -8.16 5.08 10.23
CA ALA A 9 -6.80 5.39 9.83
C ALA A 9 -6.07 6.03 11.01
N GLY A 10 -4.86 5.60 11.28
CA GLY A 10 -4.02 6.15 12.33
C GLY A 10 -2.63 6.50 11.79
N CYS A 11 -2.03 7.55 12.34
CA CYS A 11 -0.66 7.93 12.08
C CYS A 11 0.13 7.93 13.39
N GLY A 12 1.16 7.11 13.46
CA GLY A 12 2.17 7.15 14.50
C GLY A 12 3.39 7.93 14.03
N VAL A 13 4.06 8.62 14.95
CA VAL A 13 5.24 9.41 14.64
C VAL A 13 6.31 9.14 15.67
N VAL A 14 7.54 8.99 15.22
CA VAL A 14 8.76 8.98 16.03
C VAL A 14 9.78 9.92 15.40
N CYS A 15 10.67 10.46 16.20
CA CYS A 15 11.76 11.30 15.71
C CYS A 15 13.10 10.89 16.33
N LYS A 16 14.14 11.17 15.59
CA LYS A 16 15.53 11.12 16.08
C LYS A 16 15.86 12.51 16.62
N ASN A 17 16.28 12.55 17.85
CA ASN A 17 16.41 13.78 18.63
C ASN A 17 15.10 14.58 18.69
N GLY A 18 15.07 15.69 19.42
CA GLY A 18 13.90 16.56 19.53
C GLY A 18 12.64 15.92 20.12
N GLN A 19 11.51 16.52 19.82
CA GLN A 19 10.21 16.11 20.35
C GLN A 19 9.10 16.25 19.31
N VAL A 20 8.14 15.33 19.34
CA VAL A 20 6.90 15.40 18.55
C VAL A 20 5.71 15.57 19.49
N GLN A 21 4.89 16.57 19.23
CA GLN A 21 3.67 16.89 19.98
C GLN A 21 2.45 16.90 19.06
N THR A 22 1.31 16.51 19.60
CA THR A 22 0.02 16.63 18.92
C THR A 22 -0.70 17.88 19.42
N LYS A 23 -1.13 18.76 18.49
CA LYS A 23 -1.91 19.96 18.81
C LYS A 23 -3.12 20.03 17.85
N GLY A 24 -4.29 19.65 18.34
CA GLY A 24 -5.48 19.53 17.49
C GLY A 24 -5.22 18.53 16.34
N PRO A 25 -5.44 18.91 15.08
CA PRO A 25 -5.21 18.05 13.91
C PRO A 25 -3.74 18.03 13.46
N PHE A 26 -2.84 18.74 14.14
CA PHE A 26 -1.46 18.89 13.72
C PHE A 26 -0.51 18.02 14.54
N LEU A 27 0.52 17.49 13.88
CA LEU A 27 1.72 16.93 14.48
C LEU A 27 2.83 17.96 14.33
N ILE A 28 3.44 18.35 15.43
CA ILE A 28 4.49 19.38 15.47
C ILE A 28 5.78 18.74 15.94
N GLY A 29 6.78 18.71 15.07
CA GLY A 29 8.16 18.34 15.43
C GLY A 29 8.98 19.58 15.80
N LYS A 30 9.76 19.49 16.87
CA LYS A 30 10.73 20.51 17.28
C LYS A 30 12.08 19.86 17.46
N ASP A 31 13.11 20.50 16.91
CA ASP A 31 14.51 20.10 17.04
C ASP A 31 14.77 18.63 16.64
N CYS A 32 14.03 18.13 15.65
CA CYS A 32 14.13 16.77 15.15
C CYS A 32 15.09 16.72 13.96
N ASP A 33 16.07 15.80 14.00
CA ASP A 33 16.98 15.55 12.86
C ASP A 33 16.29 14.73 11.79
N GLU A 34 15.52 13.70 12.21
CA GLU A 34 14.77 12.82 11.33
C GLU A 34 13.38 12.57 11.93
N ILE A 35 12.36 12.48 11.08
CA ILE A 35 11.00 12.13 11.49
C ILE A 35 10.50 10.97 10.65
N LEU A 36 9.96 9.94 11.30
CA LEU A 36 9.38 8.78 10.65
C LEU A 36 7.87 8.70 10.98
N PHE A 37 7.07 8.58 9.94
CA PHE A 37 5.63 8.41 10.02
C PHE A 37 5.24 6.96 9.75
N PHE A 38 4.36 6.41 10.59
CA PHE A 38 3.73 5.09 10.35
C PHE A 38 2.25 5.31 10.13
N ILE A 39 1.73 4.73 9.07
CA ILE A 39 0.30 4.78 8.77
C ILE A 39 -0.25 3.36 8.84
N ASP A 40 -1.31 3.15 9.62
CA ASP A 40 -2.09 1.91 9.62
C ASP A 40 -3.54 2.23 9.36
N ILE A 41 -4.17 1.41 8.53
CA ILE A 41 -5.59 1.53 8.21
C ILE A 41 -6.23 0.19 8.52
N GLN A 42 -7.27 0.21 9.34
CA GLN A 42 -8.05 -0.95 9.69
C GLN A 42 -9.50 -0.75 9.29
N THR A 43 -10.07 -1.76 8.65
CA THR A 43 -11.48 -1.79 8.31
C THR A 43 -12.23 -2.72 9.25
N PHE A 44 -13.52 -2.51 9.39
CA PHE A 44 -14.40 -3.46 10.03
C PHE A 44 -14.42 -4.77 9.23
N LYS A 45 -13.98 -5.85 9.86
CA LYS A 45 -14.06 -7.20 9.31
C LYS A 45 -15.24 -7.92 9.93
N CYS A 46 -16.16 -8.34 9.10
CA CYS A 46 -17.26 -9.18 9.51
C CYS A 46 -17.31 -10.43 8.63
N ASP A 47 -17.06 -11.58 9.24
CA ASP A 47 -17.17 -12.88 8.57
C ASP A 47 -18.63 -13.38 8.44
N CYS A 48 -19.57 -12.50 8.66
CA CYS A 48 -20.96 -12.86 8.86
C CYS A 48 -21.74 -12.82 7.55
N LYS A 49 -22.02 -13.98 7.03
CA LYS A 49 -22.88 -14.13 5.85
C LYS A 49 -24.34 -13.74 6.10
N ASN A 50 -24.80 -13.63 7.38
CA ASN A 50 -26.19 -13.36 7.75
C ASN A 50 -26.28 -12.56 9.06
N ILE A 51 -25.75 -11.33 9.09
CA ILE A 51 -25.93 -10.46 10.25
C ILE A 51 -27.13 -9.55 10.06
N ASP A 52 -28.05 -9.53 11.05
CA ASP A 52 -29.10 -8.53 11.13
C ASP A 52 -28.54 -7.15 11.53
N LYS A 53 -29.32 -6.09 11.28
CA LYS A 53 -28.95 -4.70 11.58
C LYS A 53 -28.59 -4.49 13.07
N LYS A 54 -29.20 -5.21 13.98
CA LYS A 54 -28.96 -5.09 15.43
C LYS A 54 -27.61 -5.71 15.82
N GLN A 55 -27.29 -6.86 15.26
CA GLN A 55 -25.98 -7.52 15.42
C GLN A 55 -24.86 -6.66 14.81
N TYR A 56 -25.07 -6.13 13.60
CA TYR A 56 -24.15 -5.21 12.96
C TYR A 56 -23.84 -3.99 13.84
N ASN A 57 -24.87 -3.32 14.37
CA ASN A 57 -24.68 -2.17 15.23
C ASN A 57 -23.92 -2.52 16.52
N LYS A 58 -24.18 -3.68 17.14
CA LYS A 58 -23.42 -4.15 18.32
C LYS A 58 -21.94 -4.37 18.00
N LEU A 59 -21.63 -4.90 16.82
CA LEU A 59 -20.25 -5.10 16.40
C LEU A 59 -19.55 -3.77 16.13
N ILE A 60 -20.22 -2.80 15.50
CA ILE A 60 -19.70 -1.45 15.32
C ILE A 60 -19.41 -0.78 16.67
N GLN A 61 -20.28 -0.91 17.64
CA GLN A 61 -20.06 -0.34 18.99
C GLN A 61 -18.82 -0.88 19.70
N LYS A 62 -18.42 -2.13 19.43
CA LYS A 62 -17.16 -2.71 19.97
C LYS A 62 -15.90 -2.03 19.46
N ASN A 63 -15.96 -1.43 18.28
CA ASN A 63 -14.90 -0.62 17.68
C ASN A 63 -13.49 -1.28 17.71
N THR A 64 -13.44 -2.58 17.43
CA THR A 64 -12.23 -3.39 17.58
C THR A 64 -11.12 -2.99 16.58
N TRP A 65 -11.50 -2.48 15.41
CA TRP A 65 -10.54 -2.02 14.39
C TRP A 65 -9.77 -0.78 14.85
N THR A 66 -10.39 0.15 15.57
CA THR A 66 -9.70 1.31 16.14
C THR A 66 -8.68 0.88 17.20
N SER A 67 -9.04 -0.04 18.08
CA SER A 67 -8.11 -0.59 19.08
C SER A 67 -6.98 -1.37 18.40
N SER A 68 -7.25 -2.13 17.35
CA SER A 68 -6.23 -2.83 16.57
C SER A 68 -5.24 -1.86 15.94
N CYS A 69 -5.73 -0.80 15.28
CA CYS A 69 -4.90 0.24 14.68
C CYS A 69 -4.00 0.90 15.75
N LYS A 70 -4.58 1.36 16.85
CA LYS A 70 -3.81 1.98 17.95
C LYS A 70 -2.73 1.05 18.50
N ASN A 71 -3.06 -0.21 18.74
CA ASN A 71 -2.13 -1.20 19.30
C ASN A 71 -0.94 -1.48 18.34
N LYS A 72 -1.20 -1.55 17.03
CA LYS A 72 -0.14 -1.72 16.05
C LYS A 72 0.81 -0.53 16.02
N LEU A 73 0.27 0.69 15.94
CA LEU A 73 1.06 1.90 15.94
C LEU A 73 1.87 2.06 17.23
N GLN A 74 1.28 1.72 18.38
CA GLN A 74 1.99 1.77 19.67
C GLN A 74 3.15 0.77 19.71
N LYS A 75 2.95 -0.47 19.26
CA LYS A 75 4.01 -1.48 19.20
C LYS A 75 5.21 -1.03 18.35
N ILE A 76 4.94 -0.33 17.24
CA ILE A 76 6.01 0.21 16.40
C ILE A 76 6.73 1.34 17.15
N LYS A 77 5.97 2.28 17.73
CA LYS A 77 6.54 3.37 18.52
C LYS A 77 7.42 2.87 19.66
N ASP A 78 6.99 1.83 20.37
CA ASP A 78 7.75 1.23 21.48
C ASP A 78 9.10 0.65 21.03
N LYS A 79 9.19 0.09 19.83
CA LYS A 79 10.47 -0.38 19.27
C LYS A 79 11.50 0.75 19.13
N PHE A 80 11.06 1.94 18.72
CA PHE A 80 11.94 3.10 18.59
C PHE A 80 12.28 3.72 19.95
N ASN A 81 11.32 3.82 20.85
CA ASN A 81 11.53 4.38 22.19
C ASN A 81 12.47 3.53 23.06
N ASN A 82 12.48 2.20 22.82
CA ASN A 82 13.31 1.24 23.57
C ASN A 82 14.67 1.00 22.92
N SER A 83 15.02 1.72 21.87
CA SER A 83 16.27 1.58 21.15
C SER A 83 16.97 2.92 21.02
N ASN A 84 18.28 2.91 21.27
CA ASN A 84 19.13 4.08 21.01
C ASN A 84 19.63 4.17 19.57
N ASP A 85 19.16 3.26 18.70
CA ASP A 85 19.65 3.13 17.32
C ASP A 85 18.52 3.30 16.31
N PHE A 86 18.02 4.55 16.20
CA PHE A 86 16.95 4.93 15.27
C PHE A 86 17.28 4.56 13.82
N SER A 87 18.49 4.89 13.37
CA SER A 87 18.90 4.69 11.98
C SER A 87 18.96 3.20 11.61
N ASN A 88 19.44 2.32 12.51
CA ASN A 88 19.46 0.89 12.28
C ASN A 88 18.05 0.27 12.23
N ILE A 89 17.11 0.77 13.04
CA ILE A 89 15.72 0.30 12.95
C ILE A 89 15.12 0.68 11.60
N VAL A 90 15.32 1.92 11.15
CA VAL A 90 14.86 2.38 9.84
C VAL A 90 15.46 1.52 8.73
N GLN A 91 16.78 1.28 8.77
CA GLN A 91 17.46 0.44 7.78
C GLN A 91 16.92 -0.99 7.77
N LYS A 92 16.71 -1.62 8.92
CA LYS A 92 16.13 -2.97 9.00
C LYS A 92 14.71 -3.04 8.42
N ILE A 93 13.88 -2.01 8.62
CA ILE A 93 12.53 -1.94 8.02
C ILE A 93 12.65 -1.86 6.50
N TYR A 94 13.56 -1.01 5.99
CA TYR A 94 13.82 -0.86 4.56
C TYR A 94 14.32 -2.16 3.94
N ASP A 95 15.34 -2.78 4.53
CA ASP A 95 15.92 -4.04 4.03
C ASP A 95 14.88 -5.15 4.00
N SER A 96 14.08 -5.30 5.07
CA SER A 96 13.00 -6.30 5.13
C SER A 96 11.95 -6.07 4.04
N HIS A 97 11.60 -4.81 3.75
CA HIS A 97 10.68 -4.45 2.68
C HIS A 97 11.26 -4.77 1.30
N VAL A 98 12.53 -4.42 1.08
CA VAL A 98 13.23 -4.67 -0.19
C VAL A 98 13.39 -6.17 -0.44
N ASP A 99 13.79 -6.93 0.57
CA ASP A 99 13.98 -8.38 0.45
C ASP A 99 12.66 -9.10 0.16
N GLU A 100 11.58 -8.72 0.85
CA GLU A 100 10.25 -9.26 0.58
C GLU A 100 9.83 -8.98 -0.86
N TYR A 101 9.95 -7.74 -1.34
CA TYR A 101 9.57 -7.37 -2.70
C TYR A 101 10.45 -8.07 -3.75
N LYS A 102 11.78 -8.13 -3.55
CA LYS A 102 12.71 -8.81 -4.44
C LYS A 102 12.41 -10.30 -4.57
N SER A 103 11.87 -10.94 -3.53
CA SER A 103 11.48 -12.35 -3.59
C SER A 103 10.43 -12.65 -4.65
N PHE A 104 9.60 -11.66 -5.01
CA PHE A 104 8.65 -11.73 -6.10
C PHE A 104 9.21 -11.16 -7.40
N TYR A 105 9.81 -9.97 -7.32
CA TYR A 105 10.26 -9.23 -8.50
C TYR A 105 11.31 -10.01 -9.30
N ASN A 106 12.26 -10.63 -8.63
CA ASN A 106 13.39 -11.35 -9.26
C ASN A 106 12.99 -12.70 -9.88
N ARG A 107 11.75 -13.15 -9.73
CA ARG A 107 11.27 -14.41 -10.33
C ARG A 107 11.15 -14.35 -11.84
N LEU A 108 11.06 -13.15 -12.39
CA LEU A 108 10.96 -12.93 -13.83
C LEU A 108 11.60 -11.59 -14.15
N GLN A 109 12.51 -11.61 -15.12
CA GLN A 109 13.14 -10.43 -15.70
C GLN A 109 12.58 -10.22 -17.11
N PHE A 110 12.30 -8.98 -17.42
CA PHE A 110 11.93 -8.54 -18.75
C PHE A 110 12.81 -7.35 -19.12
N GLU A 111 13.69 -7.57 -20.08
CA GLU A 111 14.67 -6.59 -20.54
C GLU A 111 14.52 -6.39 -22.03
N LEU A 112 14.47 -5.14 -22.43
CA LEU A 112 14.58 -4.69 -23.80
C LEU A 112 15.85 -3.85 -23.87
N ASN A 113 16.63 -4.00 -24.91
CA ASN A 113 17.85 -3.21 -25.09
C ASN A 113 17.50 -1.77 -25.49
N PRO A 114 17.36 -0.83 -24.54
CA PRO A 114 17.08 0.56 -24.85
C PRO A 114 18.31 1.20 -25.50
N ALA A 115 18.10 2.22 -26.31
CA ALA A 115 19.21 3.03 -26.78
C ALA A 115 19.87 3.78 -25.61
N GLU A 116 21.17 3.99 -25.62
CA GLU A 116 21.90 4.68 -24.56
C GLU A 116 21.21 6.01 -24.16
N GLN A 117 20.78 6.78 -25.16
CA GLN A 117 20.10 8.07 -24.96
C GLN A 117 18.77 7.96 -24.24
N GLU A 118 18.08 6.81 -24.29
CA GLU A 118 16.81 6.60 -23.56
C GLU A 118 17.06 6.40 -22.08
N SER A 119 18.20 5.83 -21.68
CA SER A 119 18.49 5.52 -20.28
C SER A 119 18.68 6.76 -19.39
N GLU A 120 18.98 7.91 -20.00
CA GLU A 120 19.16 9.19 -19.31
C GLU A 120 17.87 9.98 -19.15
N LEU A 121 16.78 9.57 -19.83
CA LEU A 121 15.51 10.29 -19.81
C LEU A 121 14.66 9.92 -18.58
N SER A 122 14.04 10.94 -18.00
CA SER A 122 13.00 10.74 -16.98
C SER A 122 11.72 10.17 -17.58
N THR A 123 10.88 9.52 -16.78
CA THR A 123 9.59 8.99 -17.24
C THR A 123 8.70 10.01 -17.95
N PRO A 124 8.56 11.28 -17.48
CA PRO A 124 7.81 12.30 -18.22
C PRO A 124 8.38 12.58 -19.61
N GLU A 125 9.70 12.59 -19.79
CA GLU A 125 10.34 12.81 -21.08
C GLU A 125 10.13 11.61 -22.02
N LEU A 126 10.20 10.40 -21.49
CA LEU A 126 9.88 9.18 -22.25
C LEU A 126 8.42 9.19 -22.73
N LEU A 127 7.48 9.63 -21.90
CA LEU A 127 6.07 9.74 -22.27
C LEU A 127 5.79 10.79 -23.35
N GLN A 128 6.55 11.88 -23.38
CA GLN A 128 6.45 12.88 -24.47
C GLN A 128 6.90 12.33 -25.81
N ASN A 129 7.73 11.30 -25.83
CA ASN A 129 8.29 10.68 -27.02
C ASN A 129 7.65 9.32 -27.35
N VAL A 130 6.46 9.03 -26.87
CA VAL A 130 5.79 7.72 -26.96
C VAL A 130 5.63 7.19 -28.39
N ASN A 131 5.59 8.06 -29.39
CA ASN A 131 5.46 7.70 -30.82
C ASN A 131 6.77 7.18 -31.44
N LYS A 132 7.89 7.25 -30.74
CA LYS A 132 9.15 6.62 -31.12
C LYS A 132 9.21 5.24 -30.47
N ASN A 133 9.83 4.27 -31.14
CA ASN A 133 10.11 2.98 -30.51
C ASN A 133 10.92 3.21 -29.23
N ASN A 134 10.27 3.17 -28.10
CA ASN A 134 10.85 3.47 -26.81
C ASN A 134 10.89 2.18 -25.98
N ALA A 135 11.99 1.44 -26.14
CA ALA A 135 12.19 0.16 -25.47
C ALA A 135 12.20 0.31 -23.93
N LEU A 136 12.80 1.39 -23.42
CA LEU A 136 12.87 1.66 -21.99
C LEU A 136 11.48 1.94 -21.41
N LEU A 137 10.65 2.72 -22.08
CA LEU A 137 9.29 3.00 -21.63
C LEU A 137 8.43 1.71 -21.54
N VAL A 138 8.55 0.85 -22.55
CA VAL A 138 7.84 -0.45 -22.56
C VAL A 138 8.32 -1.33 -21.40
N GLN A 139 9.61 -1.41 -21.16
CA GLN A 139 10.18 -2.17 -20.04
C GLN A 139 9.73 -1.61 -18.69
N GLN A 140 9.78 -0.28 -18.51
CA GLN A 140 9.31 0.37 -17.28
C GLN A 140 7.82 0.14 -17.07
N TYR A 141 7.01 0.27 -18.11
CA TYR A 141 5.56 0.04 -18.04
C TYR A 141 5.23 -1.39 -17.63
N TYR A 142 5.89 -2.37 -18.22
CA TYR A 142 5.75 -3.78 -17.87
C TYR A 142 6.08 -4.03 -16.40
N ASN A 143 7.22 -3.55 -15.93
CA ASN A 143 7.64 -3.70 -14.54
C ASN A 143 6.72 -2.97 -13.56
N PHE A 144 6.22 -1.79 -13.94
CA PHE A 144 5.26 -1.03 -13.14
C PHE A 144 3.91 -1.76 -13.02
N CYS A 145 3.41 -2.37 -14.08
CA CYS A 145 2.19 -3.19 -14.03
C CYS A 145 2.36 -4.40 -13.08
N ARG A 146 3.51 -5.07 -13.12
CA ARG A 146 3.83 -6.12 -12.14
C ARG A 146 3.85 -5.59 -10.72
N TYR A 147 4.45 -4.45 -10.49
CA TYR A 147 4.45 -3.78 -9.19
C TYR A 147 3.02 -3.50 -8.69
N LEU A 148 2.16 -2.98 -9.55
CA LEU A 148 0.77 -2.69 -9.20
C LEU A 148 0.01 -3.96 -8.78
N LEU A 149 0.15 -5.05 -9.52
CA LEU A 149 -0.50 -6.31 -9.18
C LEU A 149 0.02 -6.89 -7.85
N LEU A 150 1.33 -6.97 -7.68
CA LEU A 150 1.95 -7.41 -6.43
C LEU A 150 1.53 -6.55 -5.23
N SER A 151 1.53 -5.24 -5.39
CA SER A 151 1.22 -4.31 -4.29
C SER A 151 -0.23 -4.37 -3.86
N SER A 152 -1.16 -4.70 -4.77
CA SER A 152 -2.60 -4.75 -4.49
C SER A 152 -3.09 -6.13 -4.02
N SER A 153 -2.36 -7.21 -4.27
CA SER A 153 -2.96 -8.54 -4.21
C SER A 153 -2.15 -9.57 -3.41
N ARG A 154 -0.86 -9.33 -3.12
CA ARG A 154 -0.05 -10.30 -2.39
C ARG A 154 -0.36 -10.32 -0.89
N LYS A 155 -0.02 -11.42 -0.23
CA LYS A 155 -0.05 -11.54 1.23
C LYS A 155 0.79 -10.43 1.91
N PRO A 156 0.39 -9.90 3.07
CA PRO A 156 -0.72 -10.38 3.93
C PRO A 156 -2.11 -9.90 3.52
N GLY A 157 -2.29 -9.28 2.35
CA GLY A 157 -3.59 -9.00 1.78
C GLY A 157 -4.42 -10.29 1.63
N ILE A 158 -5.72 -10.17 1.80
CA ILE A 158 -6.67 -11.30 1.73
C ILE A 158 -7.78 -11.08 0.71
N LEU A 159 -7.85 -9.90 0.13
CA LEU A 159 -8.84 -9.53 -0.86
C LEU A 159 -8.15 -9.23 -2.18
N PRO A 160 -8.79 -9.55 -3.30
CA PRO A 160 -8.26 -9.20 -4.62
C PRO A 160 -8.30 -7.69 -4.86
N ALA A 161 -7.61 -7.24 -5.89
CA ALA A 161 -7.67 -5.88 -6.39
C ALA A 161 -9.09 -5.54 -6.86
N THR A 162 -9.56 -4.33 -6.50
CA THR A 162 -10.82 -3.79 -7.05
C THR A 162 -10.61 -3.20 -8.44
N LEU A 163 -11.64 -2.54 -9.01
CA LEU A 163 -11.52 -1.79 -10.28
C LEU A 163 -10.37 -0.76 -10.26
N GLN A 164 -10.10 -0.14 -9.11
CA GLN A 164 -8.99 0.79 -8.91
C GLN A 164 -7.80 0.19 -8.17
N GLY A 165 -7.69 -1.14 -8.11
CA GLY A 165 -6.66 -1.80 -7.29
C GLY A 165 -6.88 -1.53 -5.80
N ILE A 166 -5.91 -0.85 -5.17
CA ILE A 166 -6.01 -0.29 -3.82
C ILE A 166 -5.86 1.24 -3.82
N TRP A 167 -5.77 1.84 -4.99
CA TRP A 167 -5.49 3.27 -5.18
C TRP A 167 -6.78 4.03 -5.51
N ASN A 168 -7.48 4.43 -4.47
CA ASN A 168 -8.66 5.28 -4.58
C ASN A 168 -8.64 6.34 -3.48
N CYS A 169 -8.77 7.60 -3.87
CA CYS A 169 -8.80 8.73 -2.95
C CYS A 169 -10.21 9.28 -2.67
N TYR A 170 -11.24 8.73 -3.33
CA TYR A 170 -12.60 9.25 -3.22
C TYR A 170 -13.44 8.43 -2.25
N MET A 171 -14.29 9.09 -1.47
CA MET A 171 -15.29 8.42 -0.63
C MET A 171 -16.42 7.82 -1.48
N ASP A 172 -16.68 8.40 -2.63
CA ASP A 172 -17.58 7.88 -3.67
C ASP A 172 -16.77 7.66 -4.96
N PRO A 173 -16.11 6.51 -5.09
CA PRO A 173 -15.23 6.24 -6.22
C PRO A 173 -16.03 5.92 -7.49
N PRO A 174 -15.46 6.17 -8.68
CA PRO A 174 -16.04 5.74 -9.94
C PRO A 174 -16.42 4.24 -9.88
N TRP A 175 -17.64 3.92 -10.30
CA TRP A 175 -18.18 2.57 -10.28
C TRP A 175 -18.20 1.90 -8.89
N GLY A 176 -18.10 2.71 -7.83
CA GLY A 176 -18.07 2.23 -6.44
C GLY A 176 -16.82 1.41 -6.09
N SER A 177 -15.75 1.46 -6.88
CA SER A 177 -14.54 0.63 -6.73
C SER A 177 -14.86 -0.86 -6.49
N LYS A 178 -15.85 -1.38 -7.17
CA LYS A 178 -16.34 -2.76 -7.03
C LYS A 178 -15.34 -3.76 -7.62
N TYR A 179 -15.52 -5.04 -7.31
CA TYR A 179 -14.75 -6.12 -7.94
C TYR A 179 -15.19 -6.39 -9.38
N THR A 180 -16.49 -6.28 -9.65
CA THR A 180 -17.09 -6.51 -10.99
C THR A 180 -16.67 -7.87 -11.56
N ILE A 181 -17.23 -8.92 -10.98
CA ILE A 181 -16.79 -10.32 -11.17
C ILE A 181 -17.07 -10.86 -12.57
N ASN A 182 -17.92 -10.21 -13.34
CA ASN A 182 -18.27 -10.69 -14.68
C ASN A 182 -17.10 -10.71 -15.67
N ILE A 183 -16.16 -9.74 -15.60
CA ILE A 183 -14.94 -9.67 -16.44
C ILE A 183 -13.79 -8.89 -15.82
N ASN A 184 -14.05 -7.75 -15.16
CA ASN A 184 -12.98 -6.82 -14.74
C ASN A 184 -12.04 -7.47 -13.72
N LEU A 185 -12.58 -8.21 -12.75
CA LEU A 185 -11.76 -8.93 -11.79
C LEU A 185 -10.83 -9.92 -12.49
N GLN A 186 -11.34 -10.69 -13.44
CA GLN A 186 -10.54 -11.65 -14.20
C GLN A 186 -9.44 -10.96 -15.00
N MET A 187 -9.76 -9.81 -15.63
CA MET A 187 -8.79 -9.03 -16.41
C MET A 187 -7.60 -8.56 -15.56
N ASN A 188 -7.85 -8.16 -14.32
CA ASN A 188 -6.77 -7.75 -13.40
C ASN A 188 -5.71 -8.85 -13.22
N TYR A 189 -6.09 -10.12 -13.36
CA TYR A 189 -5.21 -11.27 -13.08
C TYR A 189 -4.79 -12.06 -14.33
N TRP A 190 -5.14 -11.62 -15.53
CA TRP A 190 -4.74 -12.35 -16.76
C TRP A 190 -3.24 -12.54 -16.88
N ALA A 191 -2.45 -11.56 -16.44
CA ALA A 191 -1.00 -11.64 -16.50
C ALA A 191 -0.36 -12.38 -15.30
N ALA A 192 -1.11 -12.73 -14.26
CA ALA A 192 -0.55 -13.22 -13.00
C ALA A 192 0.31 -14.49 -13.21
N CYS A 193 -0.22 -15.52 -13.84
CA CYS A 193 0.51 -16.76 -14.09
C CYS A 193 1.69 -16.56 -15.05
N MET A 194 1.50 -15.78 -16.12
CA MET A 194 2.55 -15.51 -17.10
C MET A 194 3.72 -14.71 -16.52
N CYS A 195 3.43 -13.88 -15.50
CA CYS A 195 4.44 -13.07 -14.81
C CYS A 195 4.99 -13.74 -13.55
N ASN A 196 4.76 -15.05 -13.37
CA ASN A 196 5.19 -15.82 -12.18
C ASN A 196 4.71 -15.21 -10.86
N MET A 197 3.43 -14.82 -10.82
CA MET A 197 2.76 -14.19 -9.68
C MET A 197 1.42 -14.89 -9.36
N ALA A 198 1.38 -16.22 -9.46
CA ALA A 198 0.15 -17.02 -9.32
C ALA A 198 -0.47 -16.96 -7.90
N GLU A 199 0.28 -16.51 -6.90
CA GLU A 199 -0.20 -16.35 -5.52
C GLU A 199 -0.87 -14.99 -5.24
N THR A 200 -0.98 -14.11 -6.23
CA THR A 200 -1.66 -12.81 -6.10
C THR A 200 -3.18 -12.94 -6.18
#